data_a7f18c8c9d06b364be0babba7673e4eb
#
_entry.id   a7f18c8c9d06b364be0babba7673e4eb
#
_cell.length_a   1.000
_cell.length_b   1.000
_cell.length_c   1.000
_cell.angle_alpha   90.00
_cell.angle_beta   90.00
_cell.angle_gamma   90.00
#
_symmetry.space_group_name_H-M   'P 1'
#
loop_
_entity.id
_entity.type
_entity.pdbx_description
1 polymer ?
#
loop_
_entity_poly.entity_id
_entity_poly.type
_entity_poly.pdbx_seq_one_letter_code
_entity_poly.pdbx_strand_id
1 'polypeptide(L)'
;MSHDRILILDFGSQVTQLIARRVREAHVYCEVHPNDVSAEFIREYNPKGIILSGSHMSAYEESNDQASQAVFEAGVPVLGICYGMQTMAQQLGGRVESGTKREFGYAEVRAHGHTKLLEGIEDFRTEEGHGMLKVWMSHGDKVAELPPGFKVMCSTPSCPIAGMCNEEKGFYAVQFHPEVTHTLKGREMLNRFVLDICKCSADWVMGDYVAEAVAQIREQVGDEEVILGLSGGVDSSVAAALIPRAIGKQLTCVFVDNGLLRKNEREQVRETFEKNMGLKLIVVDAVDRFMNELAGVTDPEQKRKIIGRVFVEIFQEEASKLTAAKWLAQGTISPDVIESAGAKTKKAKTIKSHHNVGGLPDTLHLKLLEPLRSLFKDEVRELGVELGLPAEMVYRHPFPGPGLGVRILGEVKREYADLLREADAIFIEELRNFDLYDKVSQAFVVFLPVKSVGVMGDGRTYEWVVSLRCVETSDFMTAVWSHLPYELLGKVSNRIINEVRGINRVVYDVSGKPPATIEWE
;
A
#
# COMPACT_ATOMS: atom_id res chain seq x y z
N MET A 1 12.92 -19.65 -11.95
CA MET A 1 11.82 -20.59 -12.31
C MET A 1 10.64 -19.78 -12.80
N SER A 2 9.87 -20.29 -13.74
CA SER A 2 8.68 -19.58 -14.24
C SER A 2 7.50 -19.93 -13.34
N HIS A 3 7.01 -18.96 -12.56
CA HIS A 3 5.79 -19.12 -11.76
C HIS A 3 4.54 -19.09 -12.64
N ASP A 4 3.53 -19.85 -12.27
CA ASP A 4 2.19 -19.67 -12.80
C ASP A 4 1.69 -18.27 -12.40
N ARG A 5 0.98 -17.59 -13.30
CA ARG A 5 0.69 -16.17 -13.12
C ARG A 5 -0.70 -15.78 -13.57
N ILE A 6 -1.26 -14.82 -12.88
CA ILE A 6 -2.52 -14.17 -13.21
C ILE A 6 -2.22 -12.76 -13.75
N LEU A 7 -2.89 -12.40 -14.84
CA LEU A 7 -2.88 -11.04 -15.38
C LEU A 7 -4.11 -10.30 -14.88
N ILE A 8 -3.90 -9.16 -14.23
CA ILE A 8 -4.98 -8.27 -13.79
C ILE A 8 -4.98 -7.03 -14.68
N LEU A 9 -6.09 -6.76 -15.33
CA LEU A 9 -6.26 -5.58 -16.20
C LEU A 9 -7.02 -4.50 -15.44
N ASP A 10 -6.41 -3.32 -15.34
CA ASP A 10 -6.90 -2.17 -14.58
C ASP A 10 -7.73 -1.23 -15.45
N PHE A 11 -9.00 -1.05 -15.09
CA PHE A 11 -9.92 -0.09 -15.69
C PHE A 11 -10.06 1.22 -14.91
N GLY A 12 -9.12 1.49 -13.99
CA GLY A 12 -9.12 2.71 -13.18
C GLY A 12 -9.90 2.61 -11.87
N SER A 13 -10.08 1.41 -11.34
CA SER A 13 -10.66 1.21 -10.00
C SER A 13 -9.67 1.60 -8.92
N GLN A 14 -10.17 2.23 -7.86
CA GLN A 14 -9.38 2.51 -6.66
C GLN A 14 -8.98 1.24 -5.89
N VAL A 15 -9.67 0.13 -6.14
CA VAL A 15 -9.48 -1.14 -5.41
C VAL A 15 -8.81 -2.22 -6.25
N THR A 16 -8.26 -1.91 -7.42
CA THR A 16 -7.55 -2.89 -8.27
C THR A 16 -6.37 -3.52 -7.53
N GLN A 17 -5.64 -2.75 -6.73
CA GLN A 17 -4.53 -3.29 -5.94
C GLN A 17 -4.98 -4.33 -4.91
N LEU A 18 -6.22 -4.24 -4.40
CA LEU A 18 -6.77 -5.24 -3.48
C LEU A 18 -6.97 -6.59 -4.18
N ILE A 19 -7.36 -6.58 -5.47
CA ILE A 19 -7.44 -7.81 -6.26
C ILE A 19 -6.07 -8.50 -6.28
N ALA A 20 -5.02 -7.74 -6.62
CA ALA A 20 -3.66 -8.27 -6.67
C ALA A 20 -3.19 -8.81 -5.31
N ARG A 21 -3.47 -8.09 -4.22
CA ARG A 21 -3.16 -8.56 -2.86
C ARG A 21 -3.85 -9.88 -2.53
N ARG A 22 -5.13 -10.02 -2.86
CA ARG A 22 -5.89 -11.25 -2.61
C ARG A 22 -5.32 -12.44 -3.39
N VAL A 23 -4.93 -12.23 -4.65
CA VAL A 23 -4.27 -13.25 -5.47
C VAL A 23 -2.92 -13.66 -4.86
N ARG A 24 -2.12 -12.69 -4.42
CA ARG A 24 -0.82 -12.92 -3.75
C ARG A 24 -0.97 -13.63 -2.39
N GLU A 25 -2.02 -13.35 -1.65
CA GLU A 25 -2.35 -14.06 -0.40
C GLU A 25 -2.65 -15.55 -0.63
N ALA A 26 -3.09 -15.93 -1.82
CA ALA A 26 -3.24 -17.32 -2.25
C ALA A 26 -1.90 -17.93 -2.73
N HIS A 27 -0.78 -17.25 -2.54
CA HIS A 27 0.55 -17.63 -3.02
C HIS A 27 0.65 -17.82 -4.53
N VAL A 28 -0.11 -17.02 -5.28
CA VAL A 28 -0.07 -16.99 -6.76
C VAL A 28 0.51 -15.66 -7.21
N TYR A 29 1.47 -15.70 -8.13
CA TYR A 29 2.05 -14.51 -8.72
C TYR A 29 1.04 -13.80 -9.62
N CYS A 30 0.97 -12.48 -9.55
CA CYS A 30 0.17 -11.65 -10.44
C CYS A 30 0.81 -10.31 -10.71
N GLU A 31 0.44 -9.68 -11.81
CA GLU A 31 0.80 -8.31 -12.15
C GLU A 31 -0.45 -7.54 -12.57
N VAL A 32 -0.44 -6.24 -12.31
CA VAL A 32 -1.49 -5.32 -12.75
C VAL A 32 -0.97 -4.54 -13.96
N HIS A 33 -1.72 -4.57 -15.04
CA HIS A 33 -1.41 -3.86 -16.29
C HIS A 33 -2.62 -3.05 -16.77
N PRO A 34 -2.42 -2.03 -17.65
CA PRO A 34 -3.52 -1.29 -18.23
C PRO A 34 -4.48 -2.18 -19.03
N ASN A 35 -5.74 -1.78 -19.11
CA ASN A 35 -6.78 -2.51 -19.81
C ASN A 35 -6.54 -2.68 -21.34
N ASP A 36 -5.71 -1.83 -21.93
CA ASP A 36 -5.43 -1.74 -23.36
C ASP A 36 -4.15 -2.48 -23.80
N VAL A 37 -3.68 -3.44 -23.00
CA VAL A 37 -2.53 -4.26 -23.38
C VAL A 37 -2.74 -4.98 -24.71
N SER A 38 -1.66 -5.11 -25.49
CA SER A 38 -1.72 -5.76 -26.81
C SER A 38 -1.90 -7.28 -26.70
N ALA A 39 -2.38 -7.88 -27.81
CA ALA A 39 -2.45 -9.33 -27.91
C ALA A 39 -1.07 -10.00 -27.79
N GLU A 40 -0.02 -9.34 -28.28
CA GLU A 40 1.38 -9.79 -28.17
C GLU A 40 1.80 -9.82 -26.71
N PHE A 41 1.52 -8.75 -25.94
CA PHE A 41 1.80 -8.70 -24.50
C PHE A 41 1.15 -9.88 -23.75
N ILE A 42 -0.13 -10.16 -24.02
CA ILE A 42 -0.84 -11.27 -23.35
C ILE A 42 -0.19 -12.61 -23.66
N ARG A 43 0.23 -12.84 -24.91
CA ARG A 43 0.93 -14.07 -25.30
C ARG A 43 2.29 -14.21 -24.60
N GLU A 44 3.06 -13.13 -24.54
CA GLU A 44 4.38 -13.13 -23.89
C GLU A 44 4.28 -13.28 -22.38
N TYR A 45 3.29 -12.62 -21.76
CA TYR A 45 3.01 -12.76 -20.34
C TYR A 45 2.60 -14.20 -19.98
N ASN A 46 1.93 -14.88 -20.88
CA ASN A 46 1.47 -16.26 -20.73
C ASN A 46 0.68 -16.50 -19.43
N PRO A 47 -0.46 -15.78 -19.21
CA PRO A 47 -1.24 -15.94 -18.00
C PRO A 47 -1.96 -17.28 -17.96
N LYS A 48 -2.14 -17.83 -16.76
CA LYS A 48 -3.07 -18.96 -16.52
C LYS A 48 -4.51 -18.51 -16.31
N GLY A 49 -4.74 -17.25 -16.05
CA GLY A 49 -6.03 -16.63 -15.94
C GLY A 49 -5.91 -15.12 -16.00
N ILE A 50 -7.02 -14.46 -16.29
CA ILE A 50 -7.11 -13.00 -16.41
C ILE A 50 -8.25 -12.50 -15.54
N ILE A 51 -8.00 -11.42 -14.79
CA ILE A 51 -9.02 -10.72 -13.98
C ILE A 51 -9.21 -9.31 -14.54
N LEU A 52 -10.44 -8.94 -14.81
CA LEU A 52 -10.83 -7.59 -15.23
C LEU A 52 -11.36 -6.82 -14.03
N SER A 53 -10.73 -5.70 -13.70
CA SER A 53 -11.09 -4.89 -12.52
C SER A 53 -12.39 -4.09 -12.72
N GLY A 54 -12.86 -3.43 -11.66
CA GLY A 54 -13.87 -2.40 -11.71
C GLY A 54 -13.37 -1.11 -12.36
N SER A 55 -14.28 -0.15 -12.51
CA SER A 55 -14.01 1.22 -12.95
C SER A 55 -15.01 2.17 -12.30
N HIS A 56 -14.67 3.44 -12.23
CA HIS A 56 -15.62 4.50 -11.89
C HIS A 56 -16.45 4.98 -13.10
N MET A 57 -16.14 4.46 -14.29
CA MET A 57 -16.79 4.81 -15.56
C MET A 57 -18.03 3.95 -15.80
N SER A 58 -18.90 4.40 -16.71
CA SER A 58 -20.05 3.65 -17.18
C SER A 58 -19.72 2.85 -18.44
N ALA A 59 -19.98 1.56 -18.44
CA ALA A 59 -19.82 0.71 -19.63
C ALA A 59 -20.91 0.93 -20.69
N TYR A 60 -21.95 1.67 -20.35
CA TYR A 60 -23.05 1.99 -21.24
C TYR A 60 -22.66 2.99 -22.34
N GLU A 61 -21.69 3.85 -22.10
CA GLU A 61 -21.22 4.85 -23.07
C GLU A 61 -20.23 4.21 -24.06
N GLU A 62 -20.46 4.33 -25.34
CA GLU A 62 -19.65 3.71 -26.43
C GLU A 62 -18.19 4.18 -26.47
N SER A 63 -17.88 5.31 -25.82
CA SER A 63 -16.53 5.89 -25.74
C SER A 63 -15.65 5.33 -24.61
N ASN A 64 -16.14 4.36 -23.85
CA ASN A 64 -15.48 3.87 -22.65
C ASN A 64 -14.46 2.76 -22.91
N ASP A 65 -13.53 2.64 -21.97
CA ASP A 65 -12.46 1.67 -22.04
C ASP A 65 -13.00 0.23 -22.09
N GLN A 66 -12.50 -0.53 -23.06
CA GLN A 66 -12.79 -1.94 -23.23
C GLN A 66 -11.56 -2.78 -22.99
N ALA A 67 -11.75 -4.05 -22.65
CA ALA A 67 -10.66 -5.01 -22.65
C ALA A 67 -10.21 -5.28 -24.10
N SER A 68 -8.92 -5.58 -24.28
CA SER A 68 -8.44 -6.13 -25.54
C SER A 68 -9.26 -7.40 -25.88
N GLN A 69 -9.71 -7.52 -27.12
CA GLN A 69 -10.43 -8.72 -27.58
C GLN A 69 -9.59 -10.00 -27.38
N ALA A 70 -8.28 -9.88 -27.42
CA ALA A 70 -7.35 -10.96 -27.15
C ALA A 70 -7.50 -11.61 -25.76
N VAL A 71 -8.06 -10.90 -24.78
CA VAL A 71 -8.38 -11.44 -23.45
C VAL A 71 -9.32 -12.64 -23.55
N PHE A 72 -10.36 -12.51 -24.38
CA PHE A 72 -11.38 -13.54 -24.55
C PHE A 72 -10.98 -14.64 -25.55
N GLU A 73 -9.90 -14.41 -26.28
CA GLU A 73 -9.34 -15.36 -27.27
C GLU A 73 -8.09 -16.08 -26.75
N ALA A 74 -7.59 -15.72 -25.59
CA ALA A 74 -6.36 -16.28 -25.01
C ALA A 74 -6.48 -17.76 -24.58
N GLY A 75 -7.69 -18.31 -24.51
CA GLY A 75 -7.93 -19.70 -24.12
C GLY A 75 -7.73 -19.98 -22.63
N VAL A 76 -7.77 -18.96 -21.79
CA VAL A 76 -7.61 -19.07 -20.32
C VAL A 76 -8.88 -18.58 -19.61
N PRO A 77 -9.13 -19.01 -18.36
CA PRO A 77 -10.23 -18.49 -17.57
C PRO A 77 -10.16 -16.97 -17.38
N VAL A 78 -11.31 -16.31 -17.38
CA VAL A 78 -11.45 -14.87 -17.17
C VAL A 78 -12.47 -14.61 -16.08
N LEU A 79 -12.14 -13.74 -15.12
CA LEU A 79 -13.05 -13.24 -14.09
C LEU A 79 -13.25 -11.73 -14.29
N GLY A 80 -14.49 -11.30 -14.50
CA GLY A 80 -14.86 -9.88 -14.55
C GLY A 80 -15.46 -9.43 -13.22
N ILE A 81 -15.01 -8.29 -12.71
CA ILE A 81 -15.48 -7.71 -11.45
C ILE A 81 -16.10 -6.35 -11.73
N CYS A 82 -17.37 -6.14 -11.35
CA CYS A 82 -18.10 -4.88 -11.50
C CYS A 82 -18.09 -4.38 -12.96
N TYR A 83 -17.33 -3.33 -13.26
CA TYR A 83 -17.16 -2.87 -14.65
C TYR A 83 -16.58 -3.96 -15.57
N GLY A 84 -15.67 -4.80 -15.04
CA GLY A 84 -15.12 -5.94 -15.77
C GLY A 84 -16.19 -6.95 -16.20
N MET A 85 -17.23 -7.15 -15.40
CA MET A 85 -18.41 -7.92 -15.77
C MET A 85 -19.19 -7.24 -16.91
N GLN A 86 -19.41 -5.94 -16.80
CA GLN A 86 -20.19 -5.18 -17.77
C GLN A 86 -19.49 -5.13 -19.12
N THR A 87 -18.18 -4.87 -19.16
CA THR A 87 -17.42 -4.89 -20.41
C THR A 87 -17.37 -6.29 -21.05
N MET A 88 -17.24 -7.34 -20.24
CA MET A 88 -17.33 -8.72 -20.71
C MET A 88 -18.68 -8.99 -21.36
N ALA A 89 -19.79 -8.61 -20.70
CA ALA A 89 -21.13 -8.79 -21.24
C ALA A 89 -21.29 -8.08 -22.58
N GLN A 90 -20.90 -6.83 -22.67
CA GLN A 90 -21.05 -6.02 -23.86
C GLN A 90 -20.18 -6.51 -25.03
N GLN A 91 -18.93 -6.85 -24.77
CA GLN A 91 -18.00 -7.33 -25.79
C GLN A 91 -18.35 -8.73 -26.34
N LEU A 92 -19.04 -9.54 -25.55
CA LEU A 92 -19.43 -10.91 -25.95
C LEU A 92 -20.87 -11.04 -26.46
N GLY A 93 -21.56 -9.92 -26.68
CA GLY A 93 -22.87 -9.90 -27.32
C GLY A 93 -24.07 -9.80 -26.38
N GLY A 94 -23.85 -9.51 -25.11
CA GLY A 94 -24.87 -9.11 -24.14
C GLY A 94 -25.18 -7.62 -24.21
N ARG A 95 -26.01 -7.13 -23.27
CA ARG A 95 -26.40 -5.73 -23.19
C ARG A 95 -26.30 -5.20 -21.76
N VAL A 96 -25.72 -4.01 -21.61
CA VAL A 96 -25.66 -3.24 -20.38
C VAL A 96 -26.63 -2.06 -20.48
N GLU A 97 -27.31 -1.75 -19.38
CA GLU A 97 -28.21 -0.60 -19.28
C GLU A 97 -27.91 0.24 -18.03
N SER A 98 -28.26 1.52 -18.08
CA SER A 98 -28.21 2.37 -16.90
C SER A 98 -29.26 1.93 -15.88
N GLY A 99 -28.85 1.68 -14.65
CA GLY A 99 -29.75 1.29 -13.58
C GLY A 99 -30.66 2.44 -13.14
N THR A 100 -31.94 2.15 -12.94
CA THR A 100 -32.90 3.10 -12.35
C THR A 100 -32.62 3.37 -10.87
N LYS A 101 -31.90 2.47 -10.21
CA LYS A 101 -31.42 2.59 -8.82
C LYS A 101 -29.92 2.31 -8.80
N ARG A 102 -29.21 3.18 -8.11
CA ARG A 102 -27.79 2.95 -7.80
C ARG A 102 -27.68 2.05 -6.58
N GLU A 103 -26.82 1.06 -6.62
CA GLU A 103 -26.56 0.16 -5.52
C GLU A 103 -25.14 0.40 -4.99
N PHE A 104 -25.08 1.01 -3.80
CA PHE A 104 -23.83 1.26 -3.09
C PHE A 104 -23.92 0.73 -1.67
N GLY A 105 -22.93 -0.04 -1.26
CA GLY A 105 -22.80 -0.57 0.07
C GLY A 105 -23.20 -2.05 0.19
N TYR A 106 -23.63 -2.43 1.38
CA TYR A 106 -24.00 -3.80 1.71
C TYR A 106 -25.20 -4.29 0.89
N ALA A 107 -25.10 -5.50 0.37
CA ALA A 107 -26.18 -6.22 -0.28
C ALA A 107 -26.12 -7.72 0.00
N GLU A 108 -27.29 -8.37 -0.07
CA GLU A 108 -27.40 -9.82 -0.01
C GLU A 108 -27.74 -10.37 -1.40
N VAL A 109 -26.87 -11.25 -1.88
CA VAL A 109 -26.96 -11.82 -3.22
C VAL A 109 -27.29 -13.31 -3.11
N ARG A 110 -28.30 -13.76 -3.86
CA ARG A 110 -28.56 -15.19 -4.01
C ARG A 110 -27.47 -15.80 -4.88
N ALA A 111 -26.74 -16.75 -4.32
CA ALA A 111 -25.74 -17.54 -5.03
C ALA A 111 -26.38 -18.79 -5.63
N HIS A 112 -26.21 -18.98 -6.93
CA HIS A 112 -26.60 -20.22 -7.61
C HIS A 112 -25.45 -21.21 -7.51
N GLY A 113 -25.46 -22.09 -6.51
CA GLY A 113 -24.35 -22.94 -6.08
C GLY A 113 -24.00 -24.13 -6.99
N HIS A 114 -24.53 -24.16 -8.22
CA HIS A 114 -24.21 -25.21 -9.20
C HIS A 114 -23.07 -24.81 -10.14
N THR A 115 -22.44 -23.65 -9.94
CA THR A 115 -21.29 -23.22 -10.73
C THR A 115 -19.99 -23.54 -10.02
N LYS A 116 -18.93 -23.81 -10.78
CA LYS A 116 -17.60 -24.12 -10.19
C LYS A 116 -17.09 -23.01 -9.28
N LEU A 117 -17.36 -21.76 -9.60
CA LEU A 117 -16.89 -20.61 -8.80
C LEU A 117 -17.57 -20.55 -7.43
N LEU A 118 -18.87 -20.82 -7.36
CA LEU A 118 -19.67 -20.60 -6.15
C LEU A 118 -20.11 -21.89 -5.43
N GLU A 119 -19.77 -23.06 -5.93
CA GLU A 119 -20.13 -24.32 -5.29
C GLU A 119 -19.66 -24.36 -3.83
N GLY A 120 -20.60 -24.48 -2.90
CA GLY A 120 -20.33 -24.53 -1.47
C GLY A 120 -19.91 -23.18 -0.83
N ILE A 121 -19.91 -22.08 -1.59
CA ILE A 121 -19.58 -20.73 -1.06
C ILE A 121 -20.88 -19.99 -0.79
N GLU A 122 -21.20 -19.81 0.49
CA GLU A 122 -22.36 -19.08 0.97
C GLU A 122 -22.12 -18.58 2.40
N ASP A 123 -22.73 -17.46 2.77
CA ASP A 123 -22.68 -16.93 4.15
C ASP A 123 -23.79 -17.55 5.01
N PHE A 124 -24.96 -17.71 4.42
CA PHE A 124 -26.12 -18.31 5.09
C PHE A 124 -27.12 -18.88 4.07
N ARG A 125 -28.12 -19.61 4.55
CA ARG A 125 -29.25 -20.09 3.73
C ARG A 125 -30.55 -19.48 4.19
N THR A 126 -31.43 -19.19 3.22
CA THR A 126 -32.80 -18.81 3.52
C THR A 126 -33.61 -20.00 4.02
N GLU A 127 -34.81 -19.75 4.59
CA GLU A 127 -35.76 -20.82 4.98
C GLU A 127 -36.12 -21.74 3.80
N GLU A 128 -36.09 -21.20 2.59
CA GLU A 128 -36.35 -21.95 1.33
C GLU A 128 -35.12 -22.73 0.85
N GLY A 129 -33.99 -22.65 1.55
CA GLY A 129 -32.75 -23.38 1.26
C GLY A 129 -31.84 -22.71 0.22
N HIS A 130 -32.09 -21.44 -0.12
CA HIS A 130 -31.23 -20.71 -1.05
C HIS A 130 -29.95 -20.21 -0.37
N GLY A 131 -28.80 -20.46 -0.98
CA GLY A 131 -27.50 -19.91 -0.55
C GLY A 131 -27.42 -18.41 -0.79
N MET A 132 -26.99 -17.68 0.22
CA MET A 132 -26.88 -16.21 0.20
C MET A 132 -25.45 -15.78 0.49
N LEU A 133 -25.01 -14.70 -0.17
CA LEU A 133 -23.72 -14.04 0.02
C LEU A 133 -23.94 -12.61 0.51
N LYS A 134 -23.16 -12.23 1.52
CA LYS A 134 -23.06 -10.85 2.00
C LYS A 134 -21.92 -10.16 1.26
N VAL A 135 -22.27 -9.17 0.44
CA VAL A 135 -21.37 -8.56 -0.51
C VAL A 135 -21.38 -7.04 -0.44
N TRP A 136 -20.38 -6.43 -1.07
CA TRP A 136 -20.30 -5.00 -1.28
C TRP A 136 -20.55 -4.66 -2.74
N MET A 137 -21.58 -3.85 -2.98
CA MET A 137 -21.97 -3.32 -4.28
C MET A 137 -21.45 -1.89 -4.45
N SER A 138 -21.08 -1.54 -5.69
CA SER A 138 -20.71 -0.18 -6.05
C SER A 138 -20.95 0.04 -7.54
N HIS A 139 -22.23 0.14 -7.96
CA HIS A 139 -22.54 0.30 -9.38
C HIS A 139 -23.82 1.10 -9.62
N GLY A 140 -23.87 1.78 -10.76
CA GLY A 140 -25.05 2.44 -11.31
C GLY A 140 -25.62 1.74 -12.54
N ASP A 141 -24.76 1.08 -13.31
CA ASP A 141 -25.12 0.30 -14.49
C ASP A 141 -25.20 -1.18 -14.16
N LYS A 142 -25.97 -1.93 -14.95
CA LYS A 142 -26.15 -3.37 -14.79
C LYS A 142 -26.24 -4.10 -16.12
N VAL A 143 -25.90 -5.37 -16.12
CA VAL A 143 -26.13 -6.27 -17.25
C VAL A 143 -27.63 -6.55 -17.33
N ALA A 144 -28.24 -6.23 -18.46
CA ALA A 144 -29.67 -6.45 -18.76
C ALA A 144 -29.91 -7.73 -19.53
N GLU A 145 -28.99 -8.11 -20.42
CA GLU A 145 -29.08 -9.32 -21.23
C GLU A 145 -27.74 -10.07 -21.20
N LEU A 146 -27.81 -11.38 -20.97
CA LEU A 146 -26.65 -12.26 -20.98
C LEU A 146 -26.06 -12.38 -22.39
N PRO A 147 -24.73 -12.46 -22.53
CA PRO A 147 -24.12 -12.90 -23.79
C PRO A 147 -24.55 -14.33 -24.16
N PRO A 148 -24.49 -14.70 -25.43
CA PRO A 148 -24.77 -16.08 -25.87
C PRO A 148 -23.90 -17.10 -25.13
N GLY A 149 -24.52 -18.17 -24.66
CA GLY A 149 -23.84 -19.26 -23.93
C GLY A 149 -23.61 -19.02 -22.45
N PHE A 150 -23.99 -17.87 -21.92
CA PHE A 150 -23.90 -17.54 -20.48
C PHE A 150 -25.17 -17.94 -19.74
N LYS A 151 -25.00 -18.19 -18.44
CA LYS A 151 -26.10 -18.40 -17.48
C LYS A 151 -25.93 -17.49 -16.27
N VAL A 152 -27.03 -17.21 -15.57
CA VAL A 152 -27.01 -16.43 -14.32
C VAL A 152 -26.33 -17.24 -13.22
N MET A 153 -25.40 -16.61 -12.53
CA MET A 153 -24.65 -17.19 -11.40
C MET A 153 -25.07 -16.60 -10.06
N CYS A 154 -25.42 -15.32 -10.04
CA CYS A 154 -25.90 -14.60 -8.86
C CYS A 154 -27.05 -13.68 -9.23
N SER A 155 -27.96 -13.42 -8.27
CA SER A 155 -29.08 -12.52 -8.47
C SER A 155 -29.48 -11.78 -7.19
N THR A 156 -30.04 -10.56 -7.38
CA THR A 156 -30.81 -9.83 -6.35
C THR A 156 -32.13 -9.39 -6.96
N PRO A 157 -33.12 -8.97 -6.15
CA PRO A 157 -34.37 -8.43 -6.71
C PRO A 157 -34.19 -7.19 -7.61
N SER A 158 -33.20 -6.34 -7.31
CA SER A 158 -32.88 -5.12 -8.06
C SER A 158 -31.86 -5.35 -9.20
N CYS A 159 -31.09 -6.42 -9.12
CA CYS A 159 -30.09 -6.81 -10.10
C CYS A 159 -30.23 -8.31 -10.43
N PRO A 160 -31.14 -8.67 -11.36
CA PRO A 160 -31.39 -10.08 -11.70
C PRO A 160 -30.17 -10.83 -12.24
N ILE A 161 -29.22 -10.11 -12.85
CA ILE A 161 -27.93 -10.63 -13.32
C ILE A 161 -26.83 -9.96 -12.50
N ALA A 162 -26.66 -10.39 -11.25
CA ALA A 162 -25.59 -9.93 -10.37
C ALA A 162 -24.31 -10.78 -10.52
N GLY A 163 -24.39 -11.86 -11.26
CA GLY A 163 -23.28 -12.71 -11.66
C GLY A 163 -23.68 -13.57 -12.85
N MET A 164 -22.71 -13.84 -13.71
CA MET A 164 -22.90 -14.66 -14.92
C MET A 164 -21.68 -15.53 -15.19
N CYS A 165 -21.85 -16.63 -15.88
CA CYS A 165 -20.76 -17.48 -16.30
C CYS A 165 -21.02 -18.22 -17.60
N ASN A 166 -19.94 -18.55 -18.30
CA ASN A 166 -19.87 -19.53 -19.36
C ASN A 166 -18.77 -20.54 -19.00
N GLU A 167 -19.15 -21.65 -18.40
CA GLU A 167 -18.19 -22.60 -17.83
C GLU A 167 -17.41 -23.38 -18.90
N GLU A 168 -17.94 -23.52 -20.11
CA GLU A 168 -17.21 -24.14 -21.22
C GLU A 168 -15.98 -23.33 -21.62
N LYS A 169 -16.11 -22.00 -21.59
CA LYS A 169 -15.02 -21.07 -21.88
C LYS A 169 -14.19 -20.69 -20.63
N GLY A 170 -14.68 -21.02 -19.44
CA GLY A 170 -14.07 -20.62 -18.19
C GLY A 170 -14.26 -19.14 -17.86
N PHE A 171 -15.34 -18.51 -18.36
CA PHE A 171 -15.66 -17.10 -18.12
C PHE A 171 -16.65 -16.95 -16.97
N TYR A 172 -16.26 -16.14 -15.99
CA TYR A 172 -17.04 -15.83 -14.80
C TYR A 172 -17.06 -14.32 -14.59
N ALA A 173 -18.15 -13.81 -14.07
CA ALA A 173 -18.24 -12.40 -13.73
C ALA A 173 -19.22 -12.15 -12.59
N VAL A 174 -18.89 -11.18 -11.75
CA VAL A 174 -19.71 -10.73 -10.62
C VAL A 174 -19.83 -9.21 -10.62
N GLN A 175 -21.02 -8.70 -10.23
CA GLN A 175 -21.28 -7.27 -10.16
C GLN A 175 -20.70 -6.65 -8.86
N PHE A 176 -20.61 -7.43 -7.81
CA PHE A 176 -20.04 -7.01 -6.54
C PHE A 176 -18.51 -7.13 -6.50
N HIS A 177 -17.91 -6.62 -5.45
CA HIS A 177 -16.47 -6.58 -5.25
C HIS A 177 -15.99 -7.68 -4.29
N PRO A 178 -15.46 -8.81 -4.79
CA PRO A 178 -14.94 -9.88 -3.92
C PRO A 178 -13.61 -9.51 -3.26
N GLU A 179 -12.90 -8.53 -3.75
CA GLU A 179 -11.59 -8.09 -3.25
C GLU A 179 -11.66 -7.30 -1.94
N VAL A 180 -12.81 -6.68 -1.64
CA VAL A 180 -12.97 -5.86 -0.44
C VAL A 180 -13.38 -6.69 0.78
N THR A 181 -13.00 -6.23 1.97
CA THR A 181 -13.26 -6.94 3.23
C THR A 181 -14.75 -7.10 3.57
N HIS A 182 -15.60 -6.22 3.06
CA HIS A 182 -17.05 -6.24 3.26
C HIS A 182 -17.76 -7.38 2.50
N THR A 183 -17.12 -7.98 1.50
CA THR A 183 -17.58 -9.22 0.86
C THR A 183 -16.96 -10.38 1.63
N LEU A 184 -17.73 -10.98 2.54
CA LEU A 184 -17.20 -11.89 3.55
C LEU A 184 -16.57 -13.16 2.95
N LYS A 185 -17.14 -13.68 1.87
CA LYS A 185 -16.64 -14.87 1.15
C LYS A 185 -15.79 -14.54 -0.07
N GLY A 186 -15.43 -13.26 -0.24
CA GLY A 186 -14.66 -12.82 -1.42
C GLY A 186 -13.31 -13.50 -1.56
N ARG A 187 -12.58 -13.71 -0.46
CA ARG A 187 -11.30 -14.43 -0.47
C ARG A 187 -11.48 -15.87 -0.97
N GLU A 188 -12.49 -16.58 -0.51
CA GLU A 188 -12.77 -17.95 -0.94
C GLU A 188 -13.08 -18.02 -2.43
N MET A 189 -13.83 -17.04 -2.96
CA MET A 189 -14.15 -16.95 -4.38
C MET A 189 -12.90 -16.70 -5.23
N LEU A 190 -12.06 -15.74 -4.85
CA LEU A 190 -10.83 -15.44 -5.57
C LEU A 190 -9.83 -16.61 -5.50
N ASN A 191 -9.69 -17.24 -4.35
CA ASN A 191 -8.86 -18.44 -4.21
C ASN A 191 -9.35 -19.56 -5.12
N ARG A 192 -10.65 -19.82 -5.15
CA ARG A 192 -11.26 -20.80 -6.04
C ARG A 192 -10.97 -20.51 -7.51
N PHE A 193 -11.10 -19.25 -7.92
CA PHE A 193 -10.79 -18.85 -9.29
C PHE A 193 -9.33 -19.13 -9.65
N VAL A 194 -8.39 -18.67 -8.84
CA VAL A 194 -6.96 -18.77 -9.20
C VAL A 194 -6.39 -20.18 -9.00
N LEU A 195 -6.81 -20.91 -7.97
CA LEU A 195 -6.26 -22.24 -7.65
C LEU A 195 -7.01 -23.37 -8.35
N ASP A 196 -8.34 -23.34 -8.33
CA ASP A 196 -9.14 -24.48 -8.82
C ASP A 196 -9.55 -24.30 -10.28
N ILE A 197 -9.93 -23.13 -10.71
CA ILE A 197 -10.37 -22.84 -12.09
C ILE A 197 -9.18 -22.56 -13.00
N CYS A 198 -8.29 -21.65 -12.62
CA CYS A 198 -7.06 -21.34 -13.37
C CYS A 198 -5.98 -22.39 -13.16
N LYS A 199 -6.08 -23.24 -12.14
CA LYS A 199 -5.11 -24.29 -11.79
C LYS A 199 -3.69 -23.79 -11.61
N CYS A 200 -3.55 -22.58 -11.00
CA CYS A 200 -2.25 -22.05 -10.64
C CYS A 200 -1.62 -22.86 -9.51
N SER A 201 -0.33 -23.07 -9.58
CA SER A 201 0.46 -23.58 -8.48
C SER A 201 0.63 -22.48 -7.43
N ALA A 202 0.46 -22.80 -6.15
CA ALA A 202 0.67 -21.86 -5.04
C ALA A 202 2.16 -21.83 -4.66
N ASP A 203 3.01 -21.42 -5.59
CA ASP A 203 4.48 -21.46 -5.48
C ASP A 203 5.14 -20.11 -5.25
N TRP A 204 4.35 -19.05 -5.16
CA TRP A 204 4.86 -17.72 -4.85
C TRP A 204 5.02 -17.53 -3.33
N VAL A 205 6.19 -17.92 -2.80
CA VAL A 205 6.53 -17.85 -1.37
C VAL A 205 7.84 -17.09 -1.17
N MET A 206 7.95 -16.28 -0.10
CA MET A 206 9.08 -15.37 0.10
C MET A 206 10.40 -16.09 0.38
N GLY A 207 10.38 -17.27 0.98
CA GLY A 207 11.59 -18.07 1.17
C GLY A 207 12.29 -18.41 -0.15
N ASP A 208 11.54 -18.80 -1.17
CA ASP A 208 12.08 -19.11 -2.50
C ASP A 208 12.47 -17.82 -3.25
N TYR A 209 11.75 -16.74 -3.00
CA TYR A 209 12.04 -15.42 -3.60
C TYR A 209 13.46 -14.91 -3.28
N VAL A 210 13.96 -15.14 -2.05
CA VAL A 210 15.33 -14.72 -1.67
C VAL A 210 16.36 -15.31 -2.63
N ALA A 211 16.30 -16.61 -2.91
CA ALA A 211 17.24 -17.27 -3.80
C ALA A 211 17.17 -16.74 -5.24
N GLU A 212 15.97 -16.52 -5.76
CA GLU A 212 15.75 -15.97 -7.10
C GLU A 212 16.26 -14.53 -7.21
N ALA A 213 15.92 -13.68 -6.23
CA ALA A 213 16.34 -12.30 -6.19
C ALA A 213 17.87 -12.17 -6.08
N VAL A 214 18.52 -12.97 -5.25
CA VAL A 214 19.98 -13.02 -5.12
C VAL A 214 20.64 -13.38 -6.45
N ALA A 215 20.13 -14.38 -7.15
CA ALA A 215 20.65 -14.77 -8.46
C ALA A 215 20.50 -13.65 -9.50
N GLN A 216 19.33 -13.01 -9.55
CA GLN A 216 19.07 -11.88 -10.46
C GLN A 216 19.96 -10.68 -10.18
N ILE A 217 20.15 -10.31 -8.92
CA ILE A 217 21.01 -9.20 -8.52
C ILE A 217 22.47 -9.47 -8.93
N ARG A 218 22.97 -10.68 -8.68
CA ARG A 218 24.34 -11.08 -9.09
C ARG A 218 24.54 -10.98 -10.58
N GLU A 219 23.60 -11.47 -11.37
CA GLU A 219 23.65 -11.41 -12.83
C GLU A 219 23.61 -9.98 -13.33
N GLN A 220 22.74 -9.16 -12.75
CA GLN A 220 22.52 -7.79 -13.18
C GLN A 220 23.68 -6.87 -12.82
N VAL A 221 24.21 -6.97 -11.60
CA VAL A 221 25.22 -6.06 -11.06
C VAL A 221 26.65 -6.51 -11.38
N GLY A 222 26.90 -7.82 -11.37
CA GLY A 222 28.25 -8.36 -11.55
C GLY A 222 29.22 -7.85 -10.47
N ASP A 223 30.38 -7.33 -10.90
CA ASP A 223 31.43 -6.81 -10.02
C ASP A 223 31.32 -5.30 -9.74
N GLU A 224 30.28 -4.65 -10.24
CA GLU A 224 30.07 -3.21 -10.07
C GLU A 224 29.60 -2.87 -8.65
N GLU A 225 29.85 -1.62 -8.22
CA GLU A 225 29.40 -1.14 -6.90
C GLU A 225 28.02 -0.51 -6.96
N VAL A 226 27.28 -0.63 -5.85
CA VAL A 226 25.91 -0.17 -5.66
C VAL A 226 25.85 0.81 -4.50
N ILE A 227 25.10 1.88 -4.65
CA ILE A 227 24.74 2.82 -3.59
C ILE A 227 23.25 2.72 -3.29
N LEU A 228 22.88 2.76 -2.03
CA LEU A 228 21.49 2.74 -1.54
C LEU A 228 21.24 3.86 -0.55
N GLY A 229 20.23 4.66 -0.78
CA GLY A 229 19.69 5.58 0.22
C GLY A 229 18.85 4.82 1.25
N LEU A 230 19.34 4.74 2.47
CA LEU A 230 18.66 4.08 3.57
C LEU A 230 17.80 5.12 4.30
N SER A 231 16.49 5.11 4.06
CA SER A 231 15.56 6.10 4.62
C SER A 231 15.11 5.80 6.05
N GLY A 232 15.51 4.64 6.60
CA GLY A 232 14.94 4.11 7.83
C GLY A 232 13.55 3.48 7.65
N GLY A 233 12.94 3.54 6.46
CA GLY A 233 11.68 2.86 6.11
C GLY A 233 11.85 1.37 5.90
N VAL A 234 10.75 0.63 5.94
CA VAL A 234 10.78 -0.85 5.79
C VAL A 234 11.36 -1.26 4.44
N ASP A 235 10.95 -0.62 3.35
CA ASP A 235 11.34 -1.04 2.00
C ASP A 235 12.84 -0.87 1.75
N SER A 236 13.41 0.29 2.10
CA SER A 236 14.86 0.50 2.00
C SER A 236 15.64 -0.40 2.95
N SER A 237 15.11 -0.70 4.12
CA SER A 237 15.72 -1.62 5.09
C SER A 237 15.77 -3.05 4.56
N VAL A 238 14.70 -3.51 3.93
CA VAL A 238 14.64 -4.85 3.31
C VAL A 238 15.56 -4.94 2.11
N ALA A 239 15.61 -3.91 1.26
CA ALA A 239 16.59 -3.83 0.16
C ALA A 239 18.03 -3.89 0.69
N ALA A 240 18.34 -3.16 1.77
CA ALA A 240 19.66 -3.18 2.42
C ALA A 240 20.03 -4.54 3.02
N ALA A 241 19.04 -5.34 3.43
CA ALA A 241 19.25 -6.70 3.93
C ALA A 241 19.40 -7.74 2.80
N LEU A 242 18.70 -7.53 1.68
CA LEU A 242 18.68 -8.46 0.53
C LEU A 242 19.92 -8.34 -0.34
N ILE A 243 20.28 -7.14 -0.76
CA ILE A 243 21.35 -6.89 -1.74
C ILE A 243 22.71 -7.46 -1.29
N PRO A 244 23.15 -7.34 -0.03
CA PRO A 244 24.43 -7.91 0.42
C PRO A 244 24.51 -9.42 0.32
N ARG A 245 23.38 -10.11 0.35
CA ARG A 245 23.32 -11.57 0.12
C ARG A 245 23.78 -11.95 -1.29
N ALA A 246 23.60 -11.05 -2.25
CA ALA A 246 24.03 -11.24 -3.63
C ALA A 246 25.46 -10.76 -3.88
N ILE A 247 25.79 -9.54 -3.41
CA ILE A 247 27.02 -8.81 -3.79
C ILE A 247 27.93 -8.42 -2.62
N GLY A 248 27.54 -8.74 -1.39
CA GLY A 248 28.38 -8.49 -0.20
C GLY A 248 28.78 -7.02 -0.04
N LYS A 249 30.08 -6.78 0.03
CA LYS A 249 30.66 -5.45 0.30
C LYS A 249 30.59 -4.46 -0.87
N GLN A 250 30.04 -4.84 -2.01
CA GLN A 250 29.84 -3.94 -3.16
C GLN A 250 28.72 -2.90 -2.88
N LEU A 251 27.91 -3.10 -1.83
CA LEU A 251 26.87 -2.16 -1.42
C LEU A 251 27.41 -1.15 -0.40
N THR A 252 27.15 0.13 -0.65
CA THR A 252 27.30 1.23 0.31
C THR A 252 25.95 1.87 0.57
N CYS A 253 25.55 1.94 1.85
CA CYS A 253 24.32 2.59 2.28
C CYS A 253 24.60 4.01 2.78
N VAL A 254 23.75 4.95 2.42
CA VAL A 254 23.78 6.34 2.90
C VAL A 254 22.52 6.61 3.71
N PHE A 255 22.69 7.01 4.95
CA PHE A 255 21.62 7.41 5.85
C PHE A 255 21.75 8.88 6.20
N VAL A 256 20.69 9.66 5.98
CA VAL A 256 20.68 11.10 6.25
C VAL A 256 19.86 11.38 7.51
N ASP A 257 20.51 11.96 8.52
CA ASP A 257 19.82 12.49 9.69
C ASP A 257 19.37 13.94 9.40
N ASN A 258 18.08 14.11 9.23
CA ASN A 258 17.47 15.41 8.95
C ASN A 258 16.95 16.16 10.19
N GLY A 259 17.14 15.60 11.38
CA GLY A 259 16.60 16.16 12.62
C GLY A 259 15.10 15.92 12.84
N LEU A 260 14.44 15.24 11.90
CA LEU A 260 13.00 14.96 11.92
C LEU A 260 12.70 13.46 12.08
N LEU A 261 13.69 12.70 12.55
CA LEU A 261 13.60 11.28 12.83
C LEU A 261 12.88 11.02 14.16
N ARG A 262 12.40 9.77 14.32
CA ARG A 262 11.92 9.27 15.61
C ARG A 262 13.07 9.20 16.63
N LYS A 263 12.70 9.08 17.91
CA LYS A 263 13.67 8.89 18.99
C LYS A 263 14.54 7.65 18.73
N ASN A 264 15.86 7.83 18.84
CA ASN A 264 16.87 6.78 18.68
C ASN A 264 16.92 6.10 17.30
N GLU A 265 16.27 6.63 16.28
CA GLU A 265 16.21 6.00 14.95
C GLU A 265 17.60 5.94 14.29
N ARG A 266 18.39 6.99 14.40
CA ARG A 266 19.78 7.02 13.91
C ARG A 266 20.64 5.92 14.54
N GLU A 267 20.54 5.77 15.85
CA GLU A 267 21.27 4.77 16.61
C GLU A 267 20.81 3.34 16.26
N GLN A 268 19.50 3.14 16.10
CA GLN A 268 18.91 1.86 15.68
C GLN A 268 19.36 1.44 14.29
N VAL A 269 19.39 2.37 13.34
CA VAL A 269 19.87 2.12 11.97
C VAL A 269 21.35 1.71 12.02
N ARG A 270 22.17 2.44 12.76
CA ARG A 270 23.59 2.14 12.92
C ARG A 270 23.81 0.77 13.57
N GLU A 271 23.08 0.47 14.63
CA GLU A 271 23.15 -0.82 15.33
C GLU A 271 22.78 -1.99 14.39
N THR A 272 21.67 -1.87 13.68
CA THR A 272 21.16 -2.93 12.81
C THR A 272 22.06 -3.16 11.60
N PHE A 273 22.36 -2.11 10.86
CA PHE A 273 23.01 -2.25 9.55
C PHE A 273 24.53 -2.23 9.62
N GLU A 274 25.12 -1.35 10.41
CA GLU A 274 26.58 -1.26 10.51
C GLU A 274 27.15 -2.34 11.44
N LYS A 275 26.63 -2.47 12.67
CA LYS A 275 27.18 -3.38 13.66
C LYS A 275 26.72 -4.83 13.48
N ASN A 276 25.42 -5.06 13.38
CA ASN A 276 24.89 -6.42 13.33
C ASN A 276 25.02 -7.06 11.93
N MET A 277 24.82 -6.29 10.86
CA MET A 277 24.90 -6.79 9.50
C MET A 277 26.25 -6.53 8.81
N GLY A 278 27.10 -5.68 9.37
CA GLY A 278 28.41 -5.38 8.83
C GLY A 278 28.42 -4.62 7.52
N LEU A 279 27.36 -3.83 7.25
CA LEU A 279 27.27 -3.04 6.02
C LEU A 279 28.14 -1.79 6.06
N LYS A 280 28.60 -1.36 4.91
CA LYS A 280 29.19 -0.04 4.74
C LYS A 280 28.08 1.01 4.87
N LEU A 281 28.06 1.74 5.98
CA LEU A 281 27.04 2.76 6.26
C LEU A 281 27.70 4.13 6.41
N ILE A 282 27.30 5.07 5.58
CA ILE A 282 27.63 6.49 5.69
C ILE A 282 26.46 7.18 6.37
N VAL A 283 26.69 7.74 7.56
CA VAL A 283 25.68 8.55 8.27
C VAL A 283 26.03 10.02 8.07
N VAL A 284 25.11 10.76 7.44
CA VAL A 284 25.25 12.18 7.21
C VAL A 284 24.42 12.95 8.22
N ASP A 285 25.07 13.75 9.07
CA ASP A 285 24.40 14.68 9.96
C ASP A 285 24.06 15.97 9.18
N ALA A 286 22.80 16.14 8.82
CA ALA A 286 22.31 17.25 8.05
C ALA A 286 21.23 18.07 8.80
N VAL A 287 21.16 17.92 10.11
CA VAL A 287 20.13 18.55 10.95
C VAL A 287 20.09 20.06 10.74
N ASP A 288 21.23 20.74 10.82
CA ASP A 288 21.30 22.20 10.66
C ASP A 288 20.87 22.65 9.27
N ARG A 289 21.27 21.91 8.22
CA ARG A 289 20.90 22.22 6.83
C ARG A 289 19.39 22.16 6.63
N PHE A 290 18.72 21.11 7.10
CA PHE A 290 17.26 20.99 7.01
C PHE A 290 16.55 22.07 7.83
N MET A 291 16.99 22.34 9.05
CA MET A 291 16.36 23.34 9.90
C MET A 291 16.51 24.75 9.30
N ASN A 292 17.64 25.08 8.72
CA ASN A 292 17.86 26.37 8.06
C ASN A 292 16.97 26.54 6.82
N GLU A 293 16.83 25.51 6.00
CA GLU A 293 15.98 25.53 4.79
C GLU A 293 14.48 25.59 5.11
N LEU A 294 14.06 25.02 6.25
CA LEU A 294 12.66 25.01 6.71
C LEU A 294 12.27 26.26 7.51
N ALA A 295 13.22 27.14 7.85
CA ALA A 295 12.93 28.33 8.62
C ALA A 295 11.89 29.24 7.92
N GLY A 296 10.82 29.59 8.64
CA GLY A 296 9.73 30.41 8.13
C GLY A 296 8.74 29.70 7.18
N VAL A 297 8.92 28.42 6.92
CA VAL A 297 8.04 27.65 6.01
C VAL A 297 6.91 27.01 6.80
N THR A 298 5.67 27.34 6.47
CA THR A 298 4.46 26.87 7.17
C THR A 298 3.56 25.99 6.31
N ASP A 299 3.62 26.15 4.99
CA ASP A 299 2.80 25.38 4.06
C ASP A 299 3.27 23.92 3.98
N PRO A 300 2.36 22.92 4.19
CA PRO A 300 2.72 21.51 4.19
C PRO A 300 3.38 21.03 2.89
N GLU A 301 2.89 21.46 1.75
CA GLU A 301 3.45 21.07 0.45
C GLU A 301 4.85 21.66 0.23
N GLN A 302 5.09 22.90 0.66
CA GLN A 302 6.42 23.49 0.61
C GLN A 302 7.40 22.78 1.54
N LYS A 303 6.97 22.42 2.75
CA LYS A 303 7.79 21.60 3.66
C LYS A 303 8.22 20.28 3.01
N ARG A 304 7.28 19.57 2.40
CA ARG A 304 7.53 18.30 1.71
C ARG A 304 8.53 18.49 0.56
N LYS A 305 8.36 19.50 -0.27
CA LYS A 305 9.25 19.80 -1.39
C LYS A 305 10.66 20.15 -0.93
N ILE A 306 10.81 20.96 0.11
CA ILE A 306 12.11 21.34 0.66
C ILE A 306 12.82 20.12 1.24
N ILE A 307 12.15 19.33 2.05
CA ILE A 307 12.74 18.14 2.67
C ILE A 307 13.17 17.14 1.58
N GLY A 308 12.33 16.90 0.58
CA GLY A 308 12.68 16.03 -0.54
C GLY A 308 13.87 16.54 -1.36
N ARG A 309 13.89 17.83 -1.69
CA ARG A 309 14.98 18.47 -2.45
C ARG A 309 16.31 18.39 -1.69
N VAL A 310 16.33 18.78 -0.43
CA VAL A 310 17.56 18.77 0.38
C VAL A 310 18.09 17.35 0.56
N PHE A 311 17.21 16.38 0.74
CA PHE A 311 17.60 14.97 0.81
C PHE A 311 18.28 14.51 -0.48
N VAL A 312 17.72 14.83 -1.65
CA VAL A 312 18.29 14.49 -2.96
C VAL A 312 19.66 15.16 -3.15
N GLU A 313 19.78 16.44 -2.81
CA GLU A 313 21.06 17.18 -2.90
C GLU A 313 22.16 16.52 -2.05
N ILE A 314 21.86 16.17 -0.81
CA ILE A 314 22.82 15.50 0.09
C ILE A 314 23.19 14.12 -0.44
N PHE A 315 22.21 13.36 -0.91
CA PHE A 315 22.45 12.04 -1.47
C PHE A 315 23.35 12.11 -2.70
N GLN A 316 23.14 13.09 -3.58
CA GLN A 316 24.00 13.33 -4.74
C GLN A 316 25.44 13.72 -4.35
N GLU A 317 25.60 14.56 -3.34
CA GLU A 317 26.91 14.95 -2.81
C GLU A 317 27.68 13.71 -2.31
N GLU A 318 27.01 12.82 -1.57
CA GLU A 318 27.62 11.58 -1.10
C GLU A 318 27.87 10.58 -2.23
N ALA A 319 26.95 10.43 -3.17
CA ALA A 319 27.10 9.54 -4.32
C ALA A 319 28.27 9.98 -5.23
N SER A 320 28.50 11.27 -5.40
CA SER A 320 29.60 11.81 -6.20
C SER A 320 30.97 11.50 -5.62
N LYS A 321 31.06 11.24 -4.32
CA LYS A 321 32.31 10.79 -3.65
C LYS A 321 32.62 9.31 -3.92
N LEU A 322 31.62 8.53 -4.30
CA LEU A 322 31.72 7.09 -4.57
C LEU A 322 31.85 6.85 -6.08
N THR A 323 33.01 7.19 -6.63
CA THR A 323 33.28 7.18 -8.08
C THR A 323 33.18 5.79 -8.73
N ALA A 324 33.32 4.71 -7.93
CA ALA A 324 33.19 3.34 -8.39
C ALA A 324 31.72 2.85 -8.45
N ALA A 325 30.77 3.56 -7.85
CA ALA A 325 29.36 3.19 -7.90
C ALA A 325 28.79 3.38 -9.31
N LYS A 326 28.15 2.33 -9.84
CA LYS A 326 27.48 2.30 -11.15
C LYS A 326 25.97 2.09 -11.04
N TRP A 327 25.49 1.66 -9.88
CA TRP A 327 24.12 1.31 -9.62
C TRP A 327 23.55 2.09 -8.44
N LEU A 328 22.32 2.56 -8.60
CA LEU A 328 21.49 3.10 -7.52
C LEU A 328 20.42 2.07 -7.18
N ALA A 329 20.47 1.54 -5.97
CA ALA A 329 19.40 0.69 -5.44
C ALA A 329 18.28 1.53 -4.85
N GLN A 330 17.05 1.12 -5.09
CA GLN A 330 15.84 1.73 -4.54
C GLN A 330 14.90 0.66 -4.00
N GLY A 331 14.20 0.99 -2.93
CA GLY A 331 13.16 0.15 -2.34
C GLY A 331 11.80 0.32 -3.00
N THR A 332 11.76 0.50 -4.31
CA THR A 332 10.51 0.58 -5.09
C THR A 332 9.73 -0.72 -4.97
N ILE A 333 8.44 -0.64 -4.70
CA ILE A 333 7.53 -1.77 -4.60
C ILE A 333 6.42 -1.70 -5.64
N SER A 334 5.67 -2.79 -5.80
CA SER A 334 4.64 -2.89 -6.85
C SER A 334 3.58 -1.77 -6.80
N PRO A 335 3.05 -1.35 -5.66
CA PRO A 335 2.13 -0.20 -5.60
C PRO A 335 2.71 1.10 -6.17
N ASP A 336 4.00 1.38 -5.94
CA ASP A 336 4.67 2.58 -6.49
C ASP A 336 4.71 2.55 -8.02
N VAL A 337 4.95 1.38 -8.59
CA VAL A 337 4.98 1.18 -10.05
C VAL A 337 3.59 1.39 -10.65
N ILE A 338 2.56 0.85 -10.02
CA ILE A 338 1.17 0.97 -10.48
C ILE A 338 0.72 2.44 -10.44
N GLU A 339 0.99 3.15 -9.35
CA GLU A 339 0.67 4.58 -9.21
C GLU A 339 1.38 5.44 -10.27
N SER A 340 2.66 5.14 -10.55
CA SER A 340 3.45 5.86 -11.57
C SER A 340 2.92 5.61 -12.99
N ALA A 341 2.45 4.42 -13.30
CA ALA A 341 1.85 4.09 -14.59
C ALA A 341 0.50 4.81 -14.79
N GLY A 342 -0.34 4.88 -13.75
CA GLY A 342 -1.61 5.61 -13.75
C GLY A 342 -1.44 7.11 -13.98
N ALA A 343 -0.41 7.73 -13.43
CA ALA A 343 -0.10 9.15 -13.61
C ALA A 343 0.25 9.50 -15.07
N LYS A 344 0.91 8.59 -15.79
CA LYS A 344 1.25 8.77 -17.21
C LYS A 344 0.04 8.73 -18.14
N THR A 345 -1.03 8.05 -17.75
CA THR A 345 -2.25 7.90 -18.56
C THR A 345 -3.27 9.03 -18.40
N LYS A 346 -2.99 10.11 -17.67
CA LYS A 346 -3.86 11.29 -17.41
C LYS A 346 -5.23 10.97 -16.77
N LYS A 347 -5.52 9.76 -16.38
CA LYS A 347 -6.83 9.33 -15.86
C LYS A 347 -6.93 9.32 -14.33
N ALA A 348 -5.82 9.36 -13.62
CA ALA A 348 -5.80 9.47 -12.16
C ALA A 348 -5.26 10.83 -11.73
N LYS A 349 -6.03 11.59 -10.94
CA LYS A 349 -5.48 12.73 -10.20
C LYS A 349 -4.49 12.17 -9.18
N THR A 350 -3.22 12.46 -9.38
CA THR A 350 -2.13 12.02 -8.51
C THR A 350 -2.34 12.59 -7.11
N ILE A 351 -2.70 11.75 -6.15
CA ILE A 351 -2.87 12.14 -4.73
C ILE A 351 -1.54 12.06 -3.97
N LYS A 352 -0.50 11.41 -4.54
CA LYS A 352 0.80 11.25 -3.88
C LYS A 352 1.97 11.73 -4.72
N SER A 353 2.60 12.81 -4.24
CA SER A 353 3.86 13.36 -4.75
C SER A 353 5.12 12.78 -4.06
N HIS A 354 5.03 11.62 -3.38
CA HIS A 354 5.99 11.28 -2.31
C HIS A 354 6.91 10.08 -2.54
N HIS A 355 6.76 9.35 -3.63
CA HIS A 355 7.72 8.32 -3.99
C HIS A 355 8.54 8.79 -5.19
N ASN A 356 9.81 9.11 -4.92
CA ASN A 356 10.81 9.53 -5.91
C ASN A 356 11.15 8.40 -6.89
N VAL A 357 10.17 7.91 -7.63
CA VAL A 357 10.43 7.12 -8.84
C VAL A 357 10.76 8.12 -9.94
N GLY A 358 12.02 8.59 -10.00
CA GLY A 358 12.50 9.49 -11.02
C GLY A 358 12.99 10.87 -10.57
N GLY A 359 13.16 11.09 -9.26
CA GLY A 359 13.57 12.40 -8.72
C GLY A 359 15.09 12.63 -8.63
N LEU A 360 15.92 11.62 -8.94
CA LEU A 360 17.36 11.84 -9.03
C LEU A 360 17.72 12.34 -10.43
N PRO A 361 18.51 13.41 -10.54
CA PRO A 361 18.90 13.92 -11.84
C PRO A 361 19.70 12.90 -12.64
N ASP A 362 19.51 12.91 -13.96
CA ASP A 362 20.27 12.12 -14.93
C ASP A 362 21.80 12.34 -14.86
N THR A 363 22.23 13.34 -14.08
CA THR A 363 23.63 13.72 -13.90
C THR A 363 24.50 12.68 -13.20
N LEU A 364 23.90 11.72 -12.46
CA LEU A 364 24.68 10.68 -11.78
C LEU A 364 25.01 9.48 -12.67
N HIS A 365 24.36 9.35 -13.83
CA HIS A 365 24.55 8.25 -14.79
C HIS A 365 24.52 6.84 -14.15
N LEU A 366 23.78 6.68 -13.07
CA LEU A 366 23.63 5.41 -12.36
C LEU A 366 22.49 4.59 -12.97
N LYS A 367 22.74 3.29 -13.11
CA LYS A 367 21.68 2.32 -13.45
C LYS A 367 20.79 2.05 -12.23
N LEU A 368 19.51 1.77 -12.42
CA LEU A 368 18.60 1.45 -11.33
C LEU A 368 18.61 -0.04 -10.98
N LEU A 369 18.69 -0.33 -9.68
CA LEU A 369 18.51 -1.65 -9.12
C LEU A 369 17.29 -1.61 -8.18
N GLU A 370 16.21 -2.26 -8.57
CA GLU A 370 14.93 -2.26 -7.86
C GLU A 370 14.51 -3.68 -7.47
N PRO A 371 15.13 -4.28 -6.47
CA PRO A 371 14.95 -5.71 -6.18
C PRO A 371 13.57 -6.06 -5.60
N LEU A 372 12.79 -5.08 -5.14
CA LEU A 372 11.47 -5.28 -4.53
C LEU A 372 10.32 -4.86 -5.45
N ARG A 373 10.62 -4.50 -6.70
CA ARG A 373 9.68 -3.89 -7.65
C ARG A 373 8.41 -4.71 -7.90
N SER A 374 8.51 -6.03 -7.82
CA SER A 374 7.38 -6.96 -8.02
C SER A 374 6.61 -7.29 -6.75
N LEU A 375 7.03 -6.80 -5.60
CA LEU A 375 6.46 -7.16 -4.30
C LEU A 375 5.44 -6.15 -3.79
N PHE A 376 4.43 -6.66 -3.08
CA PHE A 376 3.52 -5.87 -2.26
C PHE A 376 4.08 -5.67 -0.85
N LYS A 377 3.53 -4.71 -0.11
CA LYS A 377 4.04 -4.34 1.22
C LYS A 377 4.11 -5.49 2.21
N ASP A 378 3.09 -6.34 2.20
CA ASP A 378 3.04 -7.49 3.11
C ASP A 378 4.12 -8.52 2.78
N GLU A 379 4.38 -8.74 1.48
CA GLU A 379 5.46 -9.61 1.00
C GLU A 379 6.85 -9.04 1.36
N VAL A 380 7.03 -7.72 1.27
CA VAL A 380 8.27 -7.06 1.69
C VAL A 380 8.53 -7.28 3.19
N ARG A 381 7.50 -7.21 4.01
CA ARG A 381 7.62 -7.48 5.46
C ARG A 381 8.01 -8.93 5.73
N GLU A 382 7.35 -9.89 5.08
CA GLU A 382 7.71 -11.31 5.19
C GLU A 382 9.16 -11.54 4.75
N LEU A 383 9.56 -10.94 3.63
CA LEU A 383 10.93 -11.00 3.14
C LEU A 383 11.93 -10.43 4.15
N GLY A 384 11.60 -9.31 4.80
CA GLY A 384 12.41 -8.71 5.85
C GLY A 384 12.66 -9.65 7.04
N VAL A 385 11.63 -10.37 7.46
CA VAL A 385 11.74 -11.40 8.51
C VAL A 385 12.62 -12.56 8.06
N GLU A 386 12.43 -13.06 6.84
CA GLU A 386 13.26 -14.12 6.25
C GLU A 386 14.75 -13.71 6.15
N LEU A 387 15.03 -12.43 5.94
CA LEU A 387 16.39 -11.88 5.87
C LEU A 387 17.00 -11.59 7.26
N GLY A 388 16.25 -11.83 8.33
CA GLY A 388 16.72 -11.68 9.72
C GLY A 388 16.62 -10.27 10.29
N LEU A 389 15.85 -9.37 9.69
CA LEU A 389 15.56 -8.07 10.27
C LEU A 389 14.69 -8.21 11.53
N PRO A 390 14.88 -7.36 12.56
CA PRO A 390 14.02 -7.37 13.73
C PRO A 390 12.55 -7.16 13.36
N ALA A 391 11.65 -7.96 13.94
CA ALA A 391 10.21 -7.85 13.67
C ALA A 391 9.67 -6.45 14.01
N GLU A 392 10.16 -5.82 15.04
CA GLU A 392 9.79 -4.44 15.43
C GLU A 392 10.14 -3.41 14.35
N MET A 393 11.20 -3.63 13.59
CA MET A 393 11.59 -2.77 12.47
C MET A 393 10.69 -3.02 11.25
N VAL A 394 10.36 -4.27 10.97
CA VAL A 394 9.59 -4.70 9.79
C VAL A 394 8.11 -4.35 9.92
N TYR A 395 7.53 -4.54 11.11
CA TYR A 395 6.10 -4.34 11.37
C TYR A 395 5.77 -3.01 12.05
N ARG A 396 6.68 -2.05 12.03
CA ARG A 396 6.38 -0.73 12.56
C ARG A 396 5.33 0.01 11.75
N HIS A 397 4.64 0.93 12.41
CA HIS A 397 3.65 1.78 11.77
C HIS A 397 4.29 2.63 10.66
N PRO A 398 3.49 3.03 9.65
CA PRO A 398 3.96 3.95 8.62
C PRO A 398 4.55 5.22 9.22
N PHE A 399 5.65 5.67 8.66
CA PHE A 399 6.28 6.93 8.99
C PHE A 399 6.48 7.73 7.71
N PRO A 400 5.99 8.98 7.64
CA PRO A 400 6.04 9.74 6.41
C PRO A 400 7.48 10.08 6.01
N GLY A 401 7.74 10.23 4.71
CA GLY A 401 9.05 10.60 4.19
C GLY A 401 9.61 11.89 4.81
N PRO A 402 8.80 12.98 4.98
CA PRO A 402 9.23 14.18 5.67
C PRO A 402 9.44 14.02 7.19
N GLY A 403 9.19 12.85 7.75
CA GLY A 403 9.36 12.57 9.16
C GLY A 403 8.45 13.44 10.04
N LEU A 404 8.98 13.90 11.15
CA LEU A 404 8.25 14.76 12.08
C LEU A 404 7.87 16.13 11.49
N GLY A 405 8.45 16.51 10.35
CA GLY A 405 8.16 17.80 9.70
C GLY A 405 6.69 18.01 9.34
N VAL A 406 5.95 16.95 9.02
CA VAL A 406 4.50 16.97 8.75
C VAL A 406 3.65 16.61 9.96
N ARG A 407 4.27 16.38 11.11
CA ARG A 407 3.62 16.19 12.42
C ARG A 407 3.83 17.37 13.37
N ILE A 408 4.48 18.41 12.87
CA ILE A 408 4.60 19.74 13.50
C ILE A 408 3.76 20.69 12.65
N LEU A 409 2.65 21.17 13.15
CA LEU A 409 1.83 22.11 12.41
C LEU A 409 2.53 23.45 12.27
N GLY A 410 2.50 24.02 11.06
CA GLY A 410 3.16 25.29 10.79
C GLY A 410 4.68 25.16 10.67
N GLU A 411 5.41 26.16 11.16
CA GLU A 411 6.87 26.22 11.06
C GLU A 411 7.55 25.10 11.85
N VAL A 412 8.50 24.43 11.21
CA VAL A 412 9.34 23.43 11.86
C VAL A 412 10.48 24.11 12.62
N LYS A 413 10.58 23.84 13.92
CA LYS A 413 11.67 24.28 14.77
C LYS A 413 12.29 23.10 15.50
N ARG A 414 13.60 23.16 15.74
CA ARG A 414 14.32 22.11 16.49
C ARG A 414 13.69 21.85 17.86
N GLU A 415 13.34 22.90 18.59
CA GLU A 415 12.66 22.80 19.88
C GLU A 415 11.36 21.98 19.77
N TYR A 416 10.54 22.24 18.75
CA TYR A 416 9.28 21.53 18.54
C TYR A 416 9.52 20.05 18.21
N ALA A 417 10.50 19.77 17.36
CA ALA A 417 10.88 18.40 17.01
C ALA A 417 11.37 17.62 18.21
N ASP A 418 12.18 18.22 19.07
CA ASP A 418 12.70 17.57 20.29
C ASP A 418 11.57 17.22 21.26
N LEU A 419 10.63 18.15 21.50
CA LEU A 419 9.46 17.90 22.35
C LEU A 419 8.55 16.81 21.77
N LEU A 420 8.26 16.91 20.48
CA LEU A 420 7.41 15.93 19.78
C LEU A 420 8.01 14.53 19.81
N ARG A 421 9.32 14.41 19.59
CA ARG A 421 10.03 13.13 19.60
C ARG A 421 9.91 12.41 20.94
N GLU A 422 10.07 13.13 22.03
CA GLU A 422 9.91 12.59 23.38
C GLU A 422 8.45 12.17 23.66
N ALA A 423 7.49 13.02 23.31
CA ALA A 423 6.07 12.72 23.48
C ALA A 423 5.63 11.50 22.65
N ASP A 424 6.07 11.42 21.41
CA ASP A 424 5.76 10.31 20.50
C ASP A 424 6.33 8.98 21.04
N ALA A 425 7.55 8.99 21.55
CA ALA A 425 8.17 7.81 22.14
C ALA A 425 7.38 7.27 23.35
N ILE A 426 6.85 8.15 24.18
CA ILE A 426 5.99 7.79 25.33
C ILE A 426 4.70 7.13 24.85
N PHE A 427 4.05 7.72 23.85
CA PHE A 427 2.80 7.17 23.30
C PHE A 427 3.00 5.77 22.72
N ILE A 428 4.02 5.57 21.92
CA ILE A 428 4.35 4.27 21.32
C ILE A 428 4.73 3.23 22.40
N GLU A 429 5.50 3.62 23.40
CA GLU A 429 5.87 2.74 24.51
C GLU A 429 4.63 2.24 25.26
N GLU A 430 3.70 3.13 25.59
CA GLU A 430 2.47 2.74 26.28
C GLU A 430 1.52 1.89 25.41
N LEU A 431 1.45 2.14 24.10
CA LEU A 431 0.73 1.24 23.20
C LEU A 431 1.31 -0.18 23.22
N ARG A 432 2.62 -0.32 23.30
CA ARG A 432 3.27 -1.63 23.43
C ARG A 432 3.01 -2.26 24.80
N ASN A 433 3.07 -1.48 25.87
CA ASN A 433 2.80 -1.96 27.24
C ASN A 433 1.37 -2.48 27.40
N PHE A 434 0.41 -1.93 26.66
CA PHE A 434 -0.99 -2.37 26.63
C PHE A 434 -1.28 -3.42 25.55
N ASP A 435 -0.27 -3.94 24.86
CA ASP A 435 -0.41 -4.90 23.74
C ASP A 435 -1.32 -4.40 22.60
N LEU A 436 -1.32 -3.10 22.34
CA LEU A 436 -2.17 -2.47 21.32
C LEU A 436 -1.43 -2.02 20.07
N TYR A 437 -0.10 -1.92 20.09
CA TYR A 437 0.68 -1.41 18.97
C TYR A 437 0.38 -2.17 17.66
N ASP A 438 0.32 -3.48 17.70
CA ASP A 438 0.07 -4.33 16.52
C ASP A 438 -1.44 -4.43 16.18
N LYS A 439 -2.32 -3.98 17.06
CA LYS A 439 -3.78 -4.01 16.85
C LYS A 439 -4.31 -2.75 16.18
N VAL A 440 -3.58 -1.65 16.27
CA VAL A 440 -3.89 -0.40 15.58
C VAL A 440 -3.04 -0.27 14.32
N SER A 441 -3.49 0.51 13.34
CA SER A 441 -2.81 0.59 12.04
C SER A 441 -1.74 1.66 12.00
N GLN A 442 -1.98 2.79 12.65
CA GLN A 442 -1.05 3.91 12.73
C GLN A 442 -1.32 4.75 13.97
N ALA A 443 -0.29 5.04 14.73
CA ALA A 443 -0.36 5.88 15.92
C ALA A 443 0.85 6.81 16.01
N PHE A 444 0.61 8.05 16.37
CA PHE A 444 1.63 9.08 16.52
C PHE A 444 1.13 10.28 17.31
N VAL A 445 2.05 11.16 17.66
CA VAL A 445 1.76 12.44 18.30
C VAL A 445 1.96 13.56 17.30
N VAL A 446 1.11 14.58 17.37
CA VAL A 446 1.18 15.82 16.58
C VAL A 446 1.49 16.97 17.50
N PHE A 447 2.48 17.79 17.14
CA PHE A 447 2.81 19.01 17.85
C PHE A 447 1.94 20.17 17.35
N LEU A 448 1.22 20.80 18.29
CA LEU A 448 0.39 21.95 18.00
C LEU A 448 1.12 23.23 18.49
N PRO A 449 1.43 24.19 17.59
CA PRO A 449 2.18 25.40 17.96
C PRO A 449 1.28 26.42 18.66
N VAL A 450 0.52 25.97 19.63
CA VAL A 450 -0.36 26.77 20.47
C VAL A 450 -0.05 26.49 21.93
N LYS A 451 -0.17 27.52 22.76
CA LYS A 451 0.05 27.38 24.19
C LYS A 451 -1.28 27.41 24.94
N SER A 452 -1.33 26.62 25.99
CA SER A 452 -2.49 26.60 26.88
C SER A 452 -2.08 26.91 28.33
N VAL A 453 -3.02 27.44 29.08
CA VAL A 453 -2.83 27.68 30.52
C VAL A 453 -2.92 26.37 31.25
N GLY A 454 -1.96 26.15 32.15
CA GLY A 454 -1.92 25.03 33.08
C GLY A 454 -1.57 25.50 34.49
N VAL A 455 -1.67 24.58 35.43
CA VAL A 455 -1.24 24.79 36.81
C VAL A 455 -0.34 23.61 37.19
N MET A 456 0.89 23.91 37.54
CA MET A 456 1.84 22.92 38.06
C MET A 456 2.36 23.38 39.43
N GLY A 457 2.07 22.61 40.46
CA GLY A 457 2.28 23.04 41.82
C GLY A 457 1.43 24.29 42.14
N ASP A 458 1.98 25.32 42.71
CA ASP A 458 1.28 26.57 43.05
C ASP A 458 1.39 27.64 41.95
N GLY A 459 1.98 27.30 40.80
CA GLY A 459 2.25 28.23 39.70
C GLY A 459 1.42 27.99 38.44
N ARG A 460 1.02 29.10 37.76
CA ARG A 460 0.48 29.03 36.40
C ARG A 460 1.58 28.72 35.42
N THR A 461 1.27 27.83 34.46
CA THR A 461 2.11 27.55 33.30
C THR A 461 1.41 27.97 32.01
N TYR A 462 2.20 28.31 31.00
CA TYR A 462 1.72 28.63 29.66
C TYR A 462 2.62 27.90 28.65
N GLU A 463 2.20 26.70 28.27
CA GLU A 463 3.05 25.74 27.55
C GLU A 463 2.32 25.12 26.37
N TRP A 464 3.04 24.28 25.62
CA TRP A 464 2.58 23.71 24.35
C TRP A 464 1.56 22.60 24.54
N VAL A 465 0.81 22.38 23.44
CA VAL A 465 -0.22 21.35 23.33
C VAL A 465 0.22 20.32 22.30
N VAL A 466 -0.04 19.05 22.58
CA VAL A 466 0.12 17.95 21.63
C VAL A 466 -1.20 17.21 21.46
N SER A 467 -1.41 16.64 20.27
CA SER A 467 -2.54 15.75 19.98
C SER A 467 -2.06 14.33 19.74
N LEU A 468 -2.74 13.38 20.36
CA LEU A 468 -2.56 11.97 20.03
C LEU A 468 -3.42 11.64 18.80
N ARG A 469 -2.86 10.90 17.86
CA ARG A 469 -3.56 10.35 16.70
C ARG A 469 -3.40 8.85 16.68
N CYS A 470 -4.50 8.11 16.60
CA CYS A 470 -4.47 6.66 16.47
C CYS A 470 -5.66 6.20 15.64
N VAL A 471 -5.38 5.44 14.60
CA VAL A 471 -6.40 4.98 13.65
C VAL A 471 -6.31 3.48 13.38
N GLU A 472 -7.44 2.92 13.00
CA GLU A 472 -7.58 1.56 12.49
C GLU A 472 -8.08 1.64 11.05
N THR A 473 -7.45 0.87 10.18
CA THR A 473 -7.76 0.83 8.76
C THR A 473 -7.32 -0.50 8.15
N SER A 474 -8.00 -0.92 7.11
CA SER A 474 -7.61 -2.09 6.31
C SER A 474 -6.84 -1.72 5.04
N ASP A 475 -7.05 -0.53 4.49
CA ASP A 475 -6.59 -0.14 3.16
C ASP A 475 -5.92 1.24 3.09
N PHE A 476 -5.88 1.98 4.20
CA PHE A 476 -5.41 3.38 4.30
C PHE A 476 -6.19 4.39 3.43
N MET A 477 -7.21 3.97 2.72
CA MET A 477 -8.10 4.86 1.97
C MET A 477 -9.20 5.42 2.87
N THR A 478 -9.74 4.57 3.74
CA THR A 478 -10.66 4.93 4.81
C THR A 478 -10.05 4.54 6.15
N ALA A 479 -10.32 5.29 7.19
CA ALA A 479 -9.84 5.00 8.54
C ALA A 479 -10.83 5.49 9.60
N VAL A 480 -10.90 4.75 10.69
CA VAL A 480 -11.63 5.16 11.88
C VAL A 480 -10.64 5.46 13.00
N TRP A 481 -10.95 6.46 13.84
CA TRP A 481 -10.14 6.71 15.02
C TRP A 481 -10.25 5.52 15.99
N SER A 482 -9.14 5.14 16.61
CA SER A 482 -9.12 3.97 17.49
C SER A 482 -9.71 4.28 18.86
N HIS A 483 -10.59 3.42 19.34
CA HIS A 483 -11.19 3.51 20.67
C HIS A 483 -10.21 2.96 21.71
N LEU A 484 -9.17 3.73 22.01
CA LEU A 484 -8.17 3.35 23.00
C LEU A 484 -8.78 3.34 24.40
N PRO A 485 -8.31 2.43 25.31
CA PRO A 485 -8.75 2.45 26.70
C PRO A 485 -8.49 3.80 27.36
N TYR A 486 -9.43 4.30 28.13
CA TYR A 486 -9.27 5.56 28.88
C TYR A 486 -8.07 5.52 29.83
N GLU A 487 -7.77 4.36 30.41
CA GLU A 487 -6.59 4.16 31.24
C GLU A 487 -5.30 4.43 30.47
N LEU A 488 -5.20 3.95 29.23
CA LEU A 488 -4.05 4.23 28.36
C LEU A 488 -3.93 5.72 28.05
N LEU A 489 -5.02 6.35 27.63
CA LEU A 489 -5.05 7.79 27.33
C LEU A 489 -4.64 8.63 28.53
N GLY A 490 -5.17 8.30 29.71
CA GLY A 490 -4.82 8.97 30.97
C GLY A 490 -3.35 8.79 31.34
N LYS A 491 -2.82 7.59 31.17
CA LYS A 491 -1.42 7.28 31.47
C LYS A 491 -0.45 8.00 30.51
N VAL A 492 -0.76 7.98 29.20
CA VAL A 492 0.05 8.68 28.20
C VAL A 492 0.05 10.18 28.48
N SER A 493 -1.12 10.78 28.68
CA SER A 493 -1.25 12.21 29.01
C SER A 493 -0.44 12.58 30.26
N ASN A 494 -0.59 11.81 31.32
CA ASN A 494 0.13 12.04 32.58
C ASN A 494 1.66 11.93 32.38
N ARG A 495 2.12 10.91 31.67
CA ARG A 495 3.55 10.75 31.38
C ARG A 495 4.12 11.86 30.53
N ILE A 496 3.42 12.25 29.46
CA ILE A 496 3.89 13.35 28.57
C ILE A 496 4.04 14.64 29.37
N ILE A 497 3.03 15.00 30.13
CA ILE A 497 3.04 16.25 30.92
C ILE A 497 4.15 16.25 31.98
N ASN A 498 4.40 15.12 32.63
CA ASN A 498 5.40 15.02 33.69
C ASN A 498 6.83 14.81 33.18
N GLU A 499 7.01 14.09 32.08
CA GLU A 499 8.34 13.70 31.57
C GLU A 499 8.85 14.64 30.47
N VAL A 500 7.97 15.30 29.71
CA VAL A 500 8.34 16.22 28.64
C VAL A 500 8.09 17.67 29.06
N ARG A 501 9.13 18.33 29.51
CA ARG A 501 9.05 19.73 29.97
C ARG A 501 8.73 20.66 28.79
N GLY A 502 7.67 21.44 28.90
CA GLY A 502 7.21 22.36 27.88
C GLY A 502 5.85 21.98 27.27
N ILE A 503 5.31 20.83 27.63
CA ILE A 503 3.97 20.37 27.25
C ILE A 503 3.11 20.27 28.49
N ASN A 504 1.98 20.98 28.51
CA ASN A 504 1.04 20.96 29.63
C ASN A 504 -0.37 20.48 29.26
N ARG A 505 -0.60 20.11 28.01
CA ARG A 505 -1.91 19.62 27.57
C ARG A 505 -1.79 18.57 26.47
N VAL A 506 -2.55 17.51 26.63
CA VAL A 506 -2.68 16.42 25.65
C VAL A 506 -4.14 16.31 25.25
N VAL A 507 -4.40 16.27 23.94
CA VAL A 507 -5.74 16.03 23.37
C VAL A 507 -5.70 14.79 22.50
N TYR A 508 -6.88 14.24 22.17
CA TYR A 508 -7.01 13.06 21.32
C TYR A 508 -7.86 13.39 20.10
N ASP A 509 -7.34 13.12 18.89
CA ASP A 509 -8.05 13.34 17.65
C ASP A 509 -9.04 12.21 17.37
N VAL A 510 -10.33 12.53 17.37
CA VAL A 510 -11.45 11.60 17.16
C VAL A 510 -12.04 11.71 15.75
N SER A 511 -11.27 12.15 14.78
CA SER A 511 -11.71 12.33 13.40
C SER A 511 -11.44 11.07 12.56
N GLY A 512 -12.42 10.68 11.75
CA GLY A 512 -12.28 9.61 10.76
C GLY A 512 -11.80 10.13 9.40
N LYS A 513 -11.31 9.23 8.56
CA LYS A 513 -10.99 9.49 7.15
C LYS A 513 -12.00 8.74 6.26
N PRO A 514 -12.76 9.42 5.39
CA PRO A 514 -12.96 10.86 5.33
C PRO A 514 -13.77 11.39 6.51
N PRO A 515 -13.93 12.72 6.76
CA PRO A 515 -13.40 13.82 5.94
C PRO A 515 -11.96 14.22 6.25
N ALA A 516 -11.44 13.87 7.44
CA ALA A 516 -10.04 14.14 7.75
C ALA A 516 -9.09 13.17 7.04
N THR A 517 -7.81 13.51 7.01
CA THR A 517 -6.74 12.59 6.64
C THR A 517 -6.18 11.91 7.89
N ILE A 518 -5.36 10.86 7.73
CA ILE A 518 -4.69 10.22 8.87
C ILE A 518 -3.62 11.17 9.42
N GLU A 519 -2.66 11.57 8.58
CA GLU A 519 -1.71 12.63 8.91
C GLU A 519 -2.39 13.99 8.90
N TRP A 520 -1.90 14.95 9.67
CA TRP A 520 -2.49 16.28 9.75
C TRP A 520 -1.96 17.24 8.65
N GLU A 521 -0.76 17.00 8.13
CA GLU A 521 -0.12 17.73 7.03
C GLU A 521 0.46 16.74 5.95
#